data_e6a48ffe767c647b15d5c3e19806dc38
#
_entry.id   e6a48ffe767c647b15d5c3e19806dc38
#
_cell.length_a   1.000
_cell.length_b   1.000
_cell.length_c   1.000
_cell.angle_alpha   90.00
_cell.angle_beta   90.00
_cell.angle_gamma   90.00
#
_symmetry.space_group_name_H-M   'P 1'
#
loop_
_entity.id
_entity.type
_entity.pdbx_description
1 polymer ?
#
loop_
_entity_poly.entity_id
_entity_poly.type
_entity_poly.pdbx_seq_one_letter_code
_entity_poly.pdbx_strand_id
1 'polypeptide(L)'
;MILVDTSVWIEHLRAGSERLKALLLDEQVLCHPFVVGELACGTLQKRTEILSMLKALPEPHLLEHEEVLNFLESRRLLYGSGIGWVDAHLLASTLLTGCALWTLDKPLRRVAADLSVLL
;
A
#
# COMPACT_ATOMS: atom_id res chain seq x y z
N MET A 1 -7.88 7.18 -7.55
CA MET A 1 -7.14 5.90 -7.40
C MET A 1 -6.72 5.71 -5.96
N ILE A 2 -6.66 4.49 -5.53
CA ILE A 2 -6.37 4.10 -4.14
C ILE A 2 -5.24 3.09 -4.14
N LEU A 3 -4.16 3.39 -3.43
CA LEU A 3 -3.10 2.43 -3.15
C LEU A 3 -3.50 1.61 -1.92
N VAL A 4 -3.59 0.30 -2.07
CA VAL A 4 -4.08 -0.60 -1.02
C VAL A 4 -2.91 -1.30 -0.35
N ASP A 5 -2.77 -1.12 0.97
CA ASP A 5 -1.73 -1.75 1.78
C ASP A 5 -1.98 -3.24 1.98
N THR A 6 -0.92 -3.97 2.25
CA THR A 6 -0.96 -5.42 2.54
C THR A 6 -1.99 -5.78 3.61
N SER A 7 -2.12 -4.97 4.66
CA SER A 7 -3.07 -5.22 5.76
C SER A 7 -4.51 -5.34 5.27
N VAL A 8 -4.90 -4.51 4.32
CA VAL A 8 -6.24 -4.53 3.72
C VAL A 8 -6.42 -5.78 2.86
N TRP A 9 -5.41 -6.13 2.06
CA TRP A 9 -5.46 -7.34 1.24
C TRP A 9 -5.58 -8.60 2.09
N ILE A 10 -4.82 -8.69 3.18
CA ILE A 10 -4.90 -9.84 4.10
C ILE A 10 -6.32 -9.98 4.63
N GLU A 11 -6.92 -8.89 5.09
CA GLU A 11 -8.29 -8.92 5.60
C GLU A 11 -9.29 -9.32 4.51
N HIS A 12 -9.14 -8.79 3.31
CA HIS A 12 -9.99 -9.13 2.17
C HIS A 12 -9.88 -10.61 1.79
N LEU A 13 -8.67 -11.15 1.73
CA LEU A 13 -8.45 -12.55 1.35
C LEU A 13 -8.94 -13.50 2.45
N ARG A 14 -8.93 -13.06 3.71
CA ARG A 14 -9.41 -13.85 4.85
C ARG A 14 -10.93 -13.83 4.96
N ALA A 15 -11.55 -12.66 4.91
CA ALA A 15 -12.97 -12.47 5.27
C ALA A 15 -13.82 -11.79 4.20
N GLY A 16 -13.19 -11.26 3.16
CA GLY A 16 -13.88 -10.48 2.15
C GLY A 16 -14.12 -9.03 2.58
N SER A 17 -13.93 -8.11 1.66
CA SER A 17 -14.21 -6.69 1.85
C SER A 17 -15.08 -6.21 0.70
N GLU A 18 -16.32 -5.84 0.98
CA GLU A 18 -17.22 -5.32 -0.05
C GLU A 18 -16.72 -4.01 -0.63
N ARG A 19 -16.08 -3.18 0.22
CA ARG A 19 -15.49 -1.92 -0.22
C ARG A 19 -14.35 -2.16 -1.22
N LEU A 20 -13.46 -3.10 -0.93
CA LEU A 20 -12.36 -3.41 -1.85
C LEU A 20 -12.89 -4.02 -3.15
N LYS A 21 -13.87 -4.90 -3.08
CA LYS A 21 -14.51 -5.46 -4.28
C LYS A 21 -15.07 -4.35 -5.17
N ALA A 22 -15.77 -3.39 -4.59
CA ALA A 22 -16.35 -2.28 -5.34
C ALA A 22 -15.27 -1.44 -6.02
N LEU A 23 -14.17 -1.15 -5.31
CA LEU A 23 -13.04 -0.39 -5.87
C LEU A 23 -12.34 -1.15 -6.99
N LEU A 24 -12.20 -2.48 -6.86
CA LEU A 24 -11.61 -3.32 -7.90
C LEU A 24 -12.49 -3.33 -9.16
N LEU A 25 -13.80 -3.48 -9.01
CA LEU A 25 -14.73 -3.44 -10.13
C LEU A 25 -14.73 -2.09 -10.83
N ASP A 26 -14.51 -1.02 -10.09
CA ASP A 26 -14.46 0.35 -10.61
C ASP A 26 -13.06 0.76 -11.12
N GLU A 27 -12.14 -0.19 -11.16
CA GLU A 27 -10.76 0.01 -11.63
C GLU A 27 -10.03 1.15 -10.89
N GLN A 28 -10.27 1.25 -9.58
CA GLN A 28 -9.71 2.31 -8.74
C GLN A 28 -8.54 1.86 -7.87
N VAL A 29 -8.07 0.62 -8.00
CA VAL A 29 -7.06 0.04 -7.12
C VAL A 29 -5.68 0.02 -7.76
N LEU A 30 -4.71 0.56 -7.03
CA LEU A 30 -3.29 0.46 -7.36
C LEU A 30 -2.64 -0.57 -6.45
N CYS A 31 -1.68 -1.32 -6.97
CA CYS A 31 -0.93 -2.32 -6.20
C CYS A 31 0.57 -2.08 -6.35
N HIS A 32 1.25 -1.82 -5.24
CA HIS A 32 2.70 -1.65 -5.21
C HIS A 32 3.37 -3.03 -5.29
N PRO A 33 4.48 -3.18 -6.02
CA PRO A 33 5.20 -4.47 -6.08
C PRO A 33 5.62 -5.01 -4.72
N PHE A 34 5.93 -4.16 -3.74
CA PHE A 34 6.28 -4.62 -2.39
C PHE A 34 5.09 -5.26 -1.67
N VAL A 35 3.87 -4.82 -1.97
CA VAL A 35 2.66 -5.45 -1.44
C VAL A 35 2.51 -6.86 -2.02
N VAL A 36 2.75 -7.02 -3.31
CA VAL A 36 2.78 -8.34 -3.95
C VAL A 36 3.80 -9.24 -3.26
N GLY A 37 5.01 -8.71 -3.02
CA GLY A 37 6.08 -9.44 -2.35
C GLY A 37 5.72 -9.87 -0.94
N GLU A 38 5.12 -8.97 -0.15
CA GLU A 38 4.69 -9.30 1.21
C GLU A 38 3.61 -10.38 1.23
N LEU A 39 2.65 -10.30 0.35
CA LEU A 39 1.61 -11.32 0.23
C LEU A 39 2.19 -12.65 -0.24
N ALA A 40 3.17 -12.61 -1.13
CA ALA A 40 3.86 -13.81 -1.61
C ALA A 40 4.65 -14.53 -0.52
N CYS A 41 5.11 -13.80 0.51
CA CYS A 41 5.80 -14.39 1.66
C CYS A 41 4.87 -15.18 2.59
N GLY A 42 3.57 -14.94 2.51
CA GLY A 42 2.58 -15.60 3.35
C GLY A 42 2.01 -16.86 2.73
N THR A 43 1.05 -17.46 3.43
CA THR A 43 0.29 -18.60 2.93
C THR A 43 -0.96 -18.12 2.23
N LEU A 44 -1.02 -18.32 0.92
CA LEU A 44 -2.18 -17.92 0.10
C LEU A 44 -2.91 -19.14 -0.42
N GLN A 45 -4.23 -19.16 -0.28
CA GLN A 45 -5.07 -20.10 -1.02
C GLN A 45 -5.16 -19.60 -2.46
N LYS A 46 -5.19 -20.51 -3.43
CA LYS A 46 -5.20 -20.17 -4.85
C LYS A 46 -4.06 -19.22 -5.22
N ARG A 47 -2.89 -19.52 -4.70
CA ARG A 47 -1.71 -18.66 -4.77
C ARG A 47 -1.41 -18.11 -6.17
N THR A 48 -1.38 -18.98 -7.17
CA THR A 48 -1.05 -18.59 -8.54
C THR A 48 -2.06 -17.58 -9.10
N GLU A 49 -3.34 -17.82 -8.86
CA GLU A 49 -4.41 -16.93 -9.32
C GLU A 49 -4.34 -15.56 -8.63
N ILE A 50 -4.16 -15.56 -7.32
CA ILE A 50 -4.11 -14.33 -6.53
C ILE A 50 -2.89 -13.48 -6.93
N LEU A 51 -1.70 -14.09 -7.01
CA LEU A 51 -0.50 -13.35 -7.40
C LEU A 51 -0.58 -12.82 -8.83
N SER A 52 -1.17 -13.59 -9.76
CA SER A 52 -1.39 -13.13 -11.13
C SER A 52 -2.34 -11.93 -11.17
N MET A 53 -3.42 -11.97 -10.41
CA MET A 53 -4.37 -10.87 -10.32
C MET A 53 -3.72 -9.61 -9.77
N LEU A 54 -2.95 -9.73 -8.68
CA LEU A 54 -2.27 -8.60 -8.06
C LEU A 54 -1.25 -7.96 -9.01
N LYS A 55 -0.46 -8.79 -9.71
CA LYS A 55 0.52 -8.30 -10.69
C LYS A 55 -0.12 -7.62 -11.90
N ALA A 56 -1.36 -7.94 -12.21
CA ALA A 56 -2.09 -7.33 -13.31
C ALA A 56 -2.70 -5.96 -12.96
N LEU A 57 -2.78 -5.61 -11.68
CA LEU A 57 -3.27 -4.31 -11.25
C LEU A 57 -2.26 -3.22 -11.61
N PRO A 58 -2.71 -2.00 -11.91
CA PRO A 58 -1.79 -0.91 -12.17
C PRO A 58 -0.98 -0.56 -10.93
N GLU A 59 0.27 -0.16 -11.15
CA GLU A 59 1.18 0.24 -10.08
C GLU A 59 1.10 1.74 -9.84
N PRO A 60 1.36 2.20 -8.60
CA PRO A 60 1.60 3.63 -8.38
C PRO A 60 2.96 4.00 -8.96
N HIS A 61 3.30 5.28 -8.94
CA HIS A 61 4.64 5.73 -9.27
C HIS A 61 5.63 5.14 -8.26
N LEU A 62 6.68 4.48 -8.74
CA LEU A 62 7.69 3.84 -7.90
C LEU A 62 8.88 4.77 -7.69
N LEU A 63 9.47 4.72 -6.49
CA LEU A 63 10.66 5.47 -6.15
C LEU A 63 11.84 4.53 -5.94
N GLU A 64 13.04 5.04 -6.22
CA GLU A 64 14.28 4.35 -5.94
C GLU A 64 14.60 4.39 -4.44
N HIS A 65 15.45 3.48 -3.99
CA HIS A 65 15.87 3.38 -2.60
C HIS A 65 16.33 4.73 -2.02
N GLU A 66 17.21 5.42 -2.71
CA GLU A 66 17.74 6.71 -2.24
C GLU A 66 16.67 7.80 -2.18
N GLU A 67 15.73 7.78 -3.10
CA GLU A 67 14.62 8.72 -3.09
C GLU A 67 13.74 8.56 -1.85
N VAL A 68 13.49 7.32 -1.44
CA VAL A 68 12.71 7.04 -0.23
C VAL A 68 13.49 7.43 1.03
N LEU A 69 14.81 7.18 1.07
CA LEU A 69 15.65 7.67 2.17
C LEU A 69 15.57 9.20 2.29
N ASN A 70 15.69 9.90 1.16
CA ASN A 70 15.58 11.37 1.15
C ASN A 70 14.21 11.84 1.60
N PHE A 71 13.15 11.12 1.23
CA PHE A 71 11.78 11.41 1.68
C PHE A 71 11.68 11.33 3.21
N LEU A 72 12.22 10.27 3.81
CA LEU A 72 12.23 10.10 5.27
C LEU A 72 13.00 11.24 5.96
N GLU A 73 14.17 11.60 5.44
CA GLU A 73 14.99 12.67 6.02
C GLU A 73 14.34 14.05 5.89
N SER A 74 13.57 14.27 4.83
CA SER A 74 12.94 15.57 4.57
C SER A 74 11.74 15.87 5.46
N ARG A 75 11.21 14.85 6.17
CA ARG A 75 9.99 15.00 6.97
C ARG A 75 10.20 14.46 8.39
N ARG A 76 10.35 15.39 9.33
CA ARG A 76 10.61 15.07 10.75
C ARG A 76 9.58 14.13 11.37
N LEU A 77 8.32 14.20 10.93
CA LEU A 77 7.25 13.38 11.48
C LEU A 77 7.32 11.90 11.06
N LEU A 78 8.14 11.56 10.06
CA LEU A 78 8.18 10.18 9.52
C LEU A 78 9.08 9.25 10.32
N TYR A 79 10.33 9.65 10.55
CA TYR A 79 11.25 8.75 11.25
C TYR A 79 10.94 8.72 12.75
N GLY A 80 11.02 7.53 13.33
CA GLY A 80 10.61 7.30 14.71
C GLY A 80 9.10 7.21 14.93
N SER A 81 8.29 7.22 13.86
CA SER A 81 6.83 7.17 13.93
C SER A 81 6.26 5.77 14.10
N GLY A 82 7.08 4.74 13.99
CA GLY A 82 6.64 3.34 14.06
C GLY A 82 6.35 2.71 12.70
N ILE A 83 6.57 3.44 11.61
CA ILE A 83 6.43 2.85 10.27
C ILE A 83 7.71 2.12 9.87
N GLY A 84 7.55 1.08 9.04
CA GLY A 84 8.68 0.34 8.49
C GLY A 84 9.08 0.83 7.10
N TRP A 85 10.10 0.16 6.54
CA TRP A 85 10.65 0.54 5.23
C TRP A 85 9.64 0.40 4.10
N VAL A 86 8.87 -0.68 4.08
CA VAL A 86 7.82 -0.86 3.06
C VAL A 86 6.77 0.24 3.18
N ASP A 87 6.35 0.57 4.39
CA ASP A 87 5.40 1.66 4.64
C ASP A 87 5.91 2.99 4.08
N ALA A 88 7.20 3.27 4.26
CA ALA A 88 7.83 4.47 3.72
C ALA A 88 7.75 4.52 2.20
N HIS A 89 7.98 3.38 1.53
CA HIS A 89 7.81 3.27 0.08
C HIS A 89 6.36 3.53 -0.34
N LEU A 90 5.39 2.96 0.37
CA LEU A 90 3.97 3.15 0.06
C LEU A 90 3.56 4.62 0.21
N LEU A 91 3.99 5.26 1.29
CA LEU A 91 3.70 6.68 1.52
C LEU A 91 4.30 7.57 0.44
N ALA A 92 5.56 7.37 0.10
CA ALA A 92 6.24 8.14 -0.94
C ALA A 92 5.57 7.96 -2.29
N SER A 93 5.22 6.72 -2.65
CA SER A 93 4.50 6.42 -3.89
C SER A 93 3.11 7.08 -3.91
N THR A 94 2.40 7.06 -2.78
CA THR A 94 1.08 7.68 -2.64
C THR A 94 1.16 9.19 -2.91
N LEU A 95 2.12 9.86 -2.28
CA LEU A 95 2.32 11.30 -2.46
C LEU A 95 2.70 11.64 -3.90
N LEU A 96 3.64 10.91 -4.47
CA LEU A 96 4.11 11.19 -5.82
C LEU A 96 3.06 10.89 -6.89
N THR A 97 2.25 9.86 -6.68
CA THR A 97 1.16 9.50 -7.60
C THR A 97 -0.02 10.46 -7.46
N GLY A 98 -0.20 11.08 -6.30
CA GLY A 98 -1.36 11.92 -6.02
C GLY A 98 -2.63 11.12 -5.78
N CYS A 99 -2.51 9.97 -5.15
CA CYS A 99 -3.64 9.10 -4.81
C CYS A 99 -3.85 9.06 -3.30
N ALA A 100 -4.79 8.27 -2.82
CA ALA A 100 -5.00 8.01 -1.39
C ALA A 100 -4.41 6.65 -1.02
N LEU A 101 -4.08 6.48 0.26
CA LEU A 101 -3.59 5.22 0.82
C LEU A 101 -4.65 4.61 1.73
N TRP A 102 -4.95 3.33 1.51
CA TRP A 102 -5.83 2.58 2.39
C TRP A 102 -5.03 1.53 3.16
N THR A 103 -5.00 1.67 4.47
CA THR A 103 -4.29 0.76 5.37
C THR A 103 -5.09 0.56 6.66
N LEU A 104 -4.90 -0.59 7.29
CA LEU A 104 -5.46 -0.91 8.61
C LEU A 104 -4.40 -0.82 9.71
N ASP A 105 -3.13 -0.64 9.35
CA ASP A 105 -2.01 -0.53 10.29
C ASP A 105 -2.05 0.81 11.01
N LYS A 106 -2.12 0.80 12.34
CA LYS A 106 -2.31 2.02 13.13
C LYS A 106 -1.23 3.09 12.94
N PRO A 107 0.08 2.76 13.05
CA PRO A 107 1.11 3.77 12.81
C PRO A 107 1.05 4.35 11.40
N LEU A 108 0.84 3.52 10.40
CA LEU A 108 0.76 3.98 9.01
C LEU A 108 -0.48 4.85 8.78
N ARG A 109 -1.62 4.48 9.37
CA ARG A 109 -2.84 5.31 9.32
C ARG A 109 -2.59 6.71 9.88
N ARG A 110 -1.91 6.78 11.02
CA ARG A 110 -1.61 8.07 11.67
C ARG A 110 -0.78 8.97 10.78
N VAL A 111 0.31 8.43 10.22
CA VAL A 111 1.20 9.18 9.34
C VAL A 111 0.50 9.59 8.05
N ALA A 112 -0.26 8.69 7.46
CA ALA A 112 -1.02 8.99 6.24
C ALA A 112 -2.04 10.10 6.47
N ALA A 113 -2.70 10.08 7.64
CA ALA A 113 -3.63 11.15 8.02
C ALA A 113 -2.90 12.49 8.18
N ASP A 114 -1.75 12.50 8.84
CA ASP A 114 -0.93 13.71 9.02
C ASP A 114 -0.46 14.28 7.67
N LEU A 115 -0.24 13.42 6.69
CA LEU A 115 0.14 13.82 5.33
C LEU A 115 -1.06 14.10 4.42
N SER A 116 -2.28 13.97 4.95
CA SER A 116 -3.54 14.20 4.22
C SER A 116 -3.73 13.28 3.01
N VAL A 117 -3.25 12.05 3.11
CA VAL A 117 -3.39 11.03 2.03
C VAL A 117 -4.16 9.79 2.49
N LEU A 118 -4.62 9.73 3.72
CA LEU A 118 -5.39 8.59 4.21
C LEU A 118 -6.77 8.55 3.56
N LEU A 119 -7.13 7.37 3.05
CA LEU A 119 -8.47 7.11 2.54
C LEU A 119 -9.50 7.17 3.65
#